data_43ecd05e7a26afbdb21539dee287a88a
#
_entry.id   43ecd05e7a26afbdb21539dee287a88a
#
_cell.length_a   1.000
_cell.length_b   1.000
_cell.length_c   1.000
_cell.angle_alpha   90.00
_cell.angle_beta   90.00
_cell.angle_gamma   90.00
#
_symmetry.space_group_name_H-M   'P 1'
#
loop_
_entity.id
_entity.type
_entity.pdbx_description
1 polymer ?
#
loop_
_entity_poly.entity_id
_entity_poly.type
_entity_poly.pdbx_seq_one_letter_code
_entity_poly.pdbx_strand_id
1 'polypeptide(L)' 'MHSHDLMGHDLTKHEAEHLLHHWIEHNESHSTSFRERAAQITRVSEKAAQDIEQAAVLMDQCTEMLRKAMQDL' A
#
# COMPACT_ATOMS: atom_id res chain seq x y z
N MET A 1 -30.78 -2.95 0.66
CA MET A 1 -30.48 -3.21 0.38
C MET A 1 -30.16 -2.84 0.13
N HIS A 2 -29.99 -2.93 -0.01
CA HIS A 2 -29.57 -2.94 -0.42
C HIS A 2 -28.87 -2.74 -0.76
N SER A 3 -28.70 -2.53 -0.63
CA SER A 3 -28.09 -2.79 -0.97
C SER A 3 -27.72 -2.82 -1.31
N HIS A 4 -27.74 -2.81 -1.52
CA HIS A 4 -27.48 -3.36 -2.13
C HIS A 4 -27.02 -3.18 -2.94
N ASP A 5 -27.25 -2.83 -3.24
CA ASP A 5 -26.80 -2.75 -4.20
C ASP A 5 -25.50 -2.71 -4.58
N LEU A 6 -24.92 -2.12 -4.19
CA LEU A 6 -23.55 -2.15 -4.38
C LEU A 6 -22.94 -3.49 -4.14
N MET A 7 -23.63 -4.20 -3.40
CA MET A 7 -23.24 -5.54 -3.06
C MET A 7 -23.74 -6.57 -4.04
N GLY A 8 -24.39 -6.11 -5.08
CA GLY A 8 -24.97 -7.00 -6.04
C GLY A 8 -24.08 -7.42 -7.17
N HIS A 9 -22.78 -7.16 -7.01
CA HIS A 9 -21.85 -7.32 -8.13
C HIS A 9 -20.57 -8.01 -7.67
N ASP A 10 -20.24 -9.12 -8.29
CA ASP A 10 -18.97 -9.79 -8.05
C ASP A 10 -17.88 -9.16 -8.89
N LEU A 11 -16.69 -9.03 -8.33
CA LEU A 11 -15.56 -8.52 -9.07
C LEU A 11 -15.15 -9.51 -10.16
N THR A 12 -14.89 -9.00 -11.34
CA THR A 12 -14.27 -9.80 -12.39
C THR A 12 -12.77 -9.85 -12.13
N LYS A 13 -12.09 -10.77 -12.81
CA LYS A 13 -10.63 -10.85 -12.74
C LYS A 13 -10.01 -9.53 -13.17
N HIS A 14 -10.51 -8.93 -14.23
CA HIS A 14 -9.99 -7.66 -14.74
C HIS A 14 -10.14 -6.54 -13.69
N GLU A 15 -11.30 -6.48 -13.04
CA GLU A 15 -11.53 -5.47 -12.00
C GLU A 15 -10.62 -5.69 -10.80
N ALA A 16 -10.40 -6.95 -10.42
CA ALA A 16 -9.49 -7.27 -9.31
C ALA A 16 -8.06 -6.87 -9.63
N GLU A 17 -7.62 -7.14 -10.86
CA GLU A 17 -6.28 -6.74 -11.30
C GLU A 17 -6.12 -5.22 -11.23
N HIS A 18 -7.13 -4.49 -11.68
CA HIS A 18 -7.10 -3.04 -11.66
C HIS A 18 -7.00 -2.51 -10.24
N LEU A 19 -7.78 -3.09 -9.34
CA LEU A 19 -7.79 -2.70 -7.93
C LEU A 19 -6.44 -2.96 -7.27
N LEU A 20 -5.87 -4.15 -7.48
CA LEU A 20 -4.57 -4.49 -6.91
C LEU A 20 -3.47 -3.60 -7.46
N HIS A 21 -3.50 -3.30 -8.75
CA HIS A 21 -2.52 -2.42 -9.36
C HIS A 21 -2.58 -1.03 -8.72
N HIS A 22 -3.78 -0.52 -8.48
CA HIS A 22 -3.97 0.77 -7.81
C HIS A 22 -3.37 0.76 -6.40
N TRP A 23 -3.64 -0.30 -5.62
CA TRP A 23 -3.12 -0.42 -4.27
C TRP A 23 -1.60 -0.50 -4.26
N ILE A 24 -1.02 -1.25 -5.20
CA ILE A 24 0.43 -1.40 -5.29
C ILE A 24 1.08 -0.04 -5.56
N GLU A 25 0.57 0.70 -6.55
CA GLU A 25 1.12 2.02 -6.86
C GLU A 25 0.99 2.98 -5.69
N HIS A 26 -0.16 2.94 -5.02
CA HIS A 26 -0.42 3.81 -3.88
C HIS A 26 0.56 3.51 -2.74
N ASN A 27 0.77 2.23 -2.45
CA ASN A 27 1.71 1.82 -1.41
C ASN A 27 3.15 2.20 -1.76
N GLU A 28 3.54 2.07 -3.02
CA GLU A 28 4.88 2.47 -3.45
C GLU A 28 5.09 3.97 -3.26
N SER A 29 4.08 4.76 -3.57
CA SER A 29 4.12 6.20 -3.38
C SER A 29 4.28 6.55 -1.90
N HIS A 30 3.53 5.88 -1.03
CA HIS A 30 3.65 6.11 0.41
C HIS A 30 5.00 5.69 0.94
N SER A 31 5.54 4.56 0.50
CA SER A 31 6.85 4.09 0.95
C SER A 31 7.94 5.10 0.62
N THR A 32 7.91 5.63 -0.61
CA THR A 32 8.86 6.67 -1.04
C THR A 32 8.72 7.91 -0.16
N SER A 33 7.48 8.34 0.08
CA SER A 33 7.21 9.53 0.89
C SER A 33 7.69 9.36 2.33
N PHE A 34 7.48 8.17 2.92
CA PHE A 34 7.94 7.88 4.27
C PHE A 34 9.46 8.04 4.36
N ARG A 35 10.20 7.50 3.38
CA ARG A 35 11.65 7.57 3.40
C ARG A 35 12.16 8.99 3.24
N GLU A 36 11.55 9.74 2.36
CA GLU A 36 11.93 11.14 2.16
C GLU A 36 11.69 11.97 3.41
N ARG A 37 10.53 11.77 4.04
CA ARG A 37 10.21 12.51 5.26
C ARG A 37 11.03 12.05 6.45
N ALA A 38 11.34 10.76 6.53
CA ALA A 38 12.22 10.26 7.60
C ALA A 38 13.56 10.95 7.57
N ALA A 39 14.13 11.17 6.37
CA ALA A 39 15.39 11.89 6.25
C ALA A 39 15.31 13.30 6.84
N GLN A 40 14.18 13.96 6.65
CA GLN A 40 13.97 15.30 7.22
C GLN A 40 13.73 15.25 8.73
N ILE A 41 12.97 14.26 9.17
CA ILE A 41 12.59 14.11 10.58
C ILE A 41 13.79 13.75 11.46
N THR A 42 14.85 13.17 10.86
CA THR A 42 16.07 12.86 11.60
C THR A 42 16.58 14.06 12.39
N ARG A 43 16.39 15.26 11.88
CA ARG A 43 16.84 16.48 12.58
C ARG A 43 16.03 16.80 13.82
N VAL A 44 14.82 16.28 13.90
CA VAL A 44 13.93 16.47 15.05
C VAL A 44 14.12 15.34 16.03
N SER A 45 14.16 14.09 15.51
CA SER A 45 14.26 12.89 16.34
C SER A 45 14.77 11.75 15.47
N GLU A 46 15.98 11.27 15.79
CA GLU A 46 16.54 10.11 15.10
C GLU A 46 15.68 8.87 15.33
N LYS A 47 15.16 8.72 16.56
CA LYS A 47 14.34 7.56 16.88
C LYS A 47 13.05 7.57 16.07
N ALA A 48 12.39 8.72 15.96
CA ALA A 48 11.18 8.83 15.17
C ALA A 48 11.47 8.54 13.70
N ALA A 49 12.59 9.01 13.18
CA ALA A 49 12.99 8.74 11.81
C ALA A 49 13.19 7.25 11.56
N GLN A 50 13.83 6.55 12.52
CA GLN A 50 14.03 5.11 12.42
C GLN A 50 12.69 4.37 12.41
N ASP A 51 11.74 4.81 13.21
CA ASP A 51 10.41 4.21 13.26
C ASP A 51 9.69 4.38 11.92
N ILE A 52 9.85 5.54 11.29
CA ILE A 52 9.24 5.82 9.99
C ILE A 52 9.92 4.99 8.89
N GLU A 53 11.25 4.83 8.96
CA GLU A 53 11.95 3.93 8.04
C GLU A 53 11.43 2.50 8.16
N GLN A 54 11.19 2.06 9.39
CA GLN A 54 10.63 0.73 9.60
C GLN A 54 9.21 0.62 9.03
N ALA A 55 8.42 1.69 9.15
CA ALA A 55 7.10 1.73 8.55
C ALA A 55 7.19 1.57 7.02
N ALA A 56 8.20 2.18 6.40
CA ALA A 56 8.41 2.03 4.96
C ALA A 56 8.75 0.59 4.59
N VAL A 57 9.58 -0.09 5.41
CA VAL A 57 9.89 -1.50 5.17
C VAL A 57 8.64 -2.35 5.25
N LEU A 58 7.79 -2.12 6.24
CA LEU A 58 6.54 -2.86 6.39
C LEU A 58 5.59 -2.59 5.22
N MET A 59 5.57 -1.34 4.74
CA MET A 59 4.77 -1.00 3.56
C MET A 59 5.26 -1.76 2.34
N ASP A 60 6.58 -1.88 2.17
CA ASP A 60 7.15 -2.63 1.06
C ASP A 60 6.78 -4.10 1.14
N GLN A 61 6.78 -4.68 2.33
CA GLN A 61 6.37 -6.07 2.53
C GLN A 61 4.89 -6.25 2.18
N CYS A 62 4.07 -5.30 2.59
CA CYS A 62 2.64 -5.30 2.24
C CYS A 62 2.48 -5.28 0.71
N THR A 63 3.24 -4.44 0.04
CA THR A 63 3.19 -4.31 -1.41
C THR A 63 3.59 -5.63 -2.10
N GLU A 64 4.61 -6.31 -1.57
CA GLU A 64 5.01 -7.60 -2.12
C GLU A 64 3.92 -8.65 -2.00
N MET A 65 3.18 -8.63 -0.90
CA MET A 65 2.04 -9.54 -0.74
C MET A 65 0.95 -9.23 -1.75
N LEU A 66 0.74 -7.95 -2.05
CA LEU A 66 -0.25 -7.57 -3.07
C LEU A 66 0.19 -8.01 -4.47
N ARG A 67 1.50 -7.93 -4.75
CA ARG A 67 2.04 -8.43 -6.02
C ARG A 67 1.83 -9.94 -6.15
N LYS A 68 2.04 -10.65 -5.05
CA LYS A 68 1.79 -12.08 -5.03
C LYS A 68 0.32 -12.38 -5.29
N ALA A 69 -0.58 -11.63 -4.66
CA ALA A 69 -2.01 -11.78 -4.90
C ALA A 69 -2.34 -11.54 -6.38
N MET A 70 -1.70 -10.55 -6.99
CA MET A 70 -1.88 -10.27 -8.41
C MET A 70 -1.50 -11.48 -9.26
N GLN A 71 -0.36 -12.11 -8.94
CA GLN A 71 0.10 -13.29 -9.66
C GLN A 71 -0.86 -14.48 -9.49
N ASP A 72 -1.54 -14.54 -8.36
CA ASP A 72 -2.45 -15.64 -8.05
C ASP A 72 -3.85 -15.45 -8.67
N LEU A 73 -4.09 -14.32 -9.32
CA LEU A 73 -5.33 -14.13 -10.05
C LEU A 73 -5.29 -14.92 -11.36
#